data_79bbbac824dda35ab39a060446ecbc5d
#
_entry.id   79bbbac824dda35ab39a060446ecbc5d
#
_cell.length_a   1.000
_cell.length_b   1.000
_cell.length_c   1.000
_cell.angle_alpha   90.00
_cell.angle_beta   90.00
_cell.angle_gamma   90.00
#
_symmetry.space_group_name_H-M   'P 1'
#
loop_
_entity.id
_entity.type
_entity.pdbx_description
1 polymer ?
#
loop_
_entity_poly.entity_id
_entity_poly.type
_entity_poly.pdbx_seq_one_letter_code
_entity_poly.pdbx_strand_id
1 'polypeptide(L)'
;MRSFFSHILIIKYLLFFSIVFFSTTSYTQSYFPPISGNSWDTLSPSNLNWCQENIDTLINFLEMTNTKSFIILKDGKIVLENYLNGHSDTTYWYWASAAKSLMAVIVGKAQEEGYLNIEDSTSTYIGSGWTSCSSSQERNIKIKHQLMMTTGINDIGVDLNCIDDTCLFFLDTPNNRWAYHNAPYLLLRDVVESATGQGINMYINQKLNTQIGMFGFFGVNNTNLFYSNTRSMARFGLLVLNQGKWNGSSILNDSIYFNQMINTSQPLNESYGYLWWLNGKNSHMQPRIQFTFNGSLNSNAPTDMISALGKNGQIINIVPSKNMIIVRMGNDPDTNSFISATYNNQLWDYINKLECSSTNTNSVNSKYKKKVIRIIDPVGRNTSNSNILFYIYSDGAIEKKIILK
;
A
#
# COMPACT_ATOMS: atom_id res chain seq x y z
N MET A 1 -66.56 -59.55 -27.83
CA MET A 1 -66.66 -58.38 -28.66
C MET A 1 -65.87 -57.25 -28.09
N ARG A 2 -64.92 -56.73 -28.86
CA ARG A 2 -64.07 -55.53 -28.69
C ARG A 2 -63.09 -55.47 -27.55
N SER A 3 -61.84 -55.75 -27.90
CA SER A 3 -60.57 -55.41 -27.37
C SER A 3 -60.40 -53.88 -27.18
N PHE A 4 -59.77 -53.51 -26.05
CA PHE A 4 -59.11 -52.18 -25.94
C PHE A 4 -57.67 -52.40 -25.49
N PHE A 5 -56.76 -52.18 -26.45
CA PHE A 5 -55.33 -52.09 -26.20
C PHE A 5 -55.02 -50.79 -25.46
N SER A 6 -54.42 -50.92 -24.29
CA SER A 6 -53.86 -49.82 -23.55
C SER A 6 -52.35 -49.72 -23.84
N HIS A 7 -51.95 -48.64 -24.52
CA HIS A 7 -50.54 -48.34 -24.76
C HIS A 7 -49.92 -47.75 -23.48
N ILE A 8 -48.99 -48.48 -22.87
CA ILE A 8 -48.12 -47.96 -21.81
C ILE A 8 -46.98 -47.23 -22.46
N LEU A 9 -47.00 -45.89 -22.36
CA LEU A 9 -45.92 -45.00 -22.80
C LEU A 9 -44.82 -45.01 -21.72
N ILE A 10 -43.68 -45.63 -22.01
CA ILE A 10 -42.51 -45.61 -21.11
C ILE A 10 -41.77 -44.30 -21.42
N ILE A 11 -41.92 -43.28 -20.56
CA ILE A 11 -41.14 -42.06 -20.59
C ILE A 11 -39.79 -42.36 -19.91
N LYS A 12 -38.74 -42.51 -20.70
CA LYS A 12 -37.34 -42.54 -20.22
C LYS A 12 -36.94 -41.14 -19.77
N TYR A 13 -36.90 -40.90 -18.47
CA TYR A 13 -36.24 -39.73 -17.90
C TYR A 13 -34.71 -39.88 -18.05
N LEU A 14 -34.11 -39.19 -19.00
CA LEU A 14 -32.68 -38.95 -19.07
C LEU A 14 -32.36 -37.89 -18.02
N LEU A 15 -31.88 -38.31 -16.85
CA LEU A 15 -31.26 -37.46 -15.88
C LEU A 15 -29.90 -37.02 -16.42
N PHE A 16 -29.86 -35.81 -17.00
CA PHE A 16 -28.61 -35.11 -17.32
C PHE A 16 -27.99 -34.64 -16.00
N PHE A 17 -27.05 -35.40 -15.46
CA PHE A 17 -26.20 -34.97 -14.37
C PHE A 17 -25.17 -33.97 -14.91
N SER A 18 -25.47 -32.67 -14.85
CA SER A 18 -24.49 -31.60 -15.11
C SER A 18 -23.46 -31.63 -13.97
N ILE A 19 -22.32 -32.28 -14.20
CA ILE A 19 -21.17 -32.16 -13.31
C ILE A 19 -20.62 -30.75 -13.51
N VAL A 20 -21.03 -29.83 -12.64
CA VAL A 20 -20.40 -28.53 -12.52
C VAL A 20 -19.02 -28.77 -11.91
N PHE A 21 -17.98 -28.76 -12.73
CA PHE A 21 -16.61 -28.68 -12.25
C PHE A 21 -16.42 -27.31 -11.58
N PHE A 22 -16.60 -27.26 -10.27
CA PHE A 22 -16.03 -26.17 -9.51
C PHE A 22 -14.50 -26.32 -9.60
N SER A 23 -13.87 -25.51 -10.45
CA SER A 23 -12.44 -25.29 -10.40
C SER A 23 -12.15 -24.61 -9.07
N THR A 24 -11.91 -25.41 -8.04
CA THR A 24 -11.32 -24.89 -6.81
C THR A 24 -9.91 -24.45 -7.18
N THR A 25 -9.73 -23.14 -7.36
CA THR A 25 -8.38 -22.57 -7.34
C THR A 25 -7.81 -22.92 -5.96
N SER A 26 -7.00 -23.96 -5.93
CA SER A 26 -6.22 -24.31 -4.75
C SER A 26 -5.22 -23.17 -4.56
N TYR A 27 -5.56 -22.20 -3.72
CA TYR A 27 -4.56 -21.25 -3.23
C TYR A 27 -3.58 -22.09 -2.42
N THR A 28 -2.36 -22.21 -2.87
CA THR A 28 -1.28 -22.79 -2.08
C THR A 28 -1.20 -22.00 -0.78
N GLN A 29 -1.33 -22.68 0.34
CA GLN A 29 -1.21 -22.05 1.65
C GLN A 29 0.17 -21.40 1.74
N SER A 30 0.21 -20.10 2.07
CA SER A 30 1.47 -19.38 2.24
C SER A 30 2.30 -20.03 3.36
N TYR A 31 3.59 -20.17 3.14
CA TYR A 31 4.52 -20.48 4.21
C TYR A 31 4.65 -19.26 5.14
N PHE A 32 4.72 -19.52 6.44
CA PHE A 32 4.98 -18.53 7.48
C PHE A 32 6.28 -18.86 8.19
N PRO A 33 7.26 -17.95 8.22
CA PRO A 33 8.48 -18.16 8.98
C PRO A 33 8.19 -18.23 10.48
N PRO A 34 8.98 -18.99 11.27
CA PRO A 34 8.85 -19.02 12.72
C PRO A 34 8.86 -17.62 13.33
N ILE A 35 8.06 -17.40 14.37
CA ILE A 35 8.00 -16.09 15.07
C ILE A 35 9.27 -15.79 15.86
N SER A 36 10.07 -16.79 16.15
CA SER A 36 11.35 -16.67 16.86
C SER A 36 12.50 -17.22 15.99
N GLY A 37 13.69 -16.63 16.16
CA GLY A 37 14.87 -16.99 15.38
C GLY A 37 14.88 -16.37 13.98
N ASN A 38 15.93 -16.68 13.20
CA ASN A 38 16.19 -16.06 11.90
C ASN A 38 15.93 -17.00 10.72
N SER A 39 15.45 -18.24 10.97
CA SER A 39 15.18 -19.17 9.87
C SER A 39 14.01 -18.72 9.02
N TRP A 40 14.16 -18.83 7.71
CA TRP A 40 13.12 -18.55 6.73
C TRP A 40 13.33 -19.42 5.52
N ASP A 41 12.32 -20.20 5.13
CA ASP A 41 12.42 -21.05 3.95
C ASP A 41 12.68 -20.22 2.69
N THR A 42 13.44 -20.80 1.78
CA THR A 42 13.76 -20.19 0.48
C THR A 42 13.11 -20.97 -0.66
N LEU A 43 12.91 -20.28 -1.78
CA LEU A 43 12.51 -20.86 -3.04
C LEU A 43 13.54 -20.44 -4.10
N SER A 44 14.15 -21.42 -4.79
CA SER A 44 15.11 -21.09 -5.85
C SER A 44 14.45 -20.28 -6.96
N PRO A 45 15.07 -19.18 -7.44
CA PRO A 45 14.60 -18.44 -8.60
C PRO A 45 14.37 -19.31 -9.84
N SER A 46 15.18 -20.36 -10.02
CA SER A 46 15.02 -21.32 -11.13
C SER A 46 13.69 -22.07 -11.10
N ASN A 47 13.08 -22.27 -9.91
CA ASN A 47 11.75 -22.87 -9.79
C ASN A 47 10.64 -21.96 -10.34
N LEU A 48 10.93 -20.68 -10.49
CA LEU A 48 10.05 -19.67 -11.08
C LEU A 48 10.43 -19.35 -12.53
N ASN A 49 11.35 -20.13 -13.12
CA ASN A 49 11.92 -19.85 -14.45
C ASN A 49 12.57 -18.46 -14.55
N TRP A 50 13.16 -17.96 -13.47
CA TRP A 50 13.88 -16.68 -13.46
C TRP A 50 15.33 -16.88 -13.87
N CYS A 51 15.80 -16.04 -14.80
CA CYS A 51 17.16 -16.07 -15.32
C CYS A 51 18.12 -15.31 -14.40
N GLN A 52 19.31 -15.86 -14.17
CA GLN A 52 20.34 -15.21 -13.36
C GLN A 52 20.74 -13.84 -13.95
N GLU A 53 20.88 -13.74 -15.27
CA GLU A 53 21.21 -12.49 -15.96
C GLU A 53 20.17 -11.36 -15.68
N ASN A 54 18.88 -11.72 -15.66
CA ASN A 54 17.81 -10.75 -15.36
C ASN A 54 17.80 -10.38 -13.87
N ILE A 55 18.12 -11.33 -12.99
CA ILE A 55 18.30 -11.05 -11.55
C ILE A 55 19.48 -10.10 -11.34
N ASP A 56 20.60 -10.34 -11.99
CA ASP A 56 21.79 -9.47 -11.89
C ASP A 56 21.48 -8.07 -12.42
N THR A 57 20.69 -7.96 -13.48
CA THR A 57 20.21 -6.68 -14.02
C THR A 57 19.33 -5.93 -13.02
N LEU A 58 18.41 -6.64 -12.34
CA LEU A 58 17.60 -6.06 -11.26
C LEU A 58 18.49 -5.60 -10.09
N ILE A 59 19.44 -6.41 -9.65
CA ILE A 59 20.33 -6.07 -8.53
C ILE A 59 21.18 -4.85 -8.87
N ASN A 60 21.73 -4.77 -10.06
CA ASN A 60 22.47 -3.59 -10.54
C ASN A 60 21.59 -2.33 -10.53
N PHE A 61 20.34 -2.42 -10.98
CA PHE A 61 19.39 -1.31 -10.88
C PHE A 61 19.15 -0.89 -9.43
N LEU A 62 18.93 -1.85 -8.52
CA LEU A 62 18.73 -1.59 -7.11
C LEU A 62 19.94 -0.89 -6.46
N GLU A 63 21.14 -1.31 -6.80
CA GLU A 63 22.38 -0.72 -6.30
C GLU A 63 22.55 0.73 -6.80
N MET A 64 22.37 0.95 -8.10
CA MET A 64 22.44 2.29 -8.71
C MET A 64 21.38 3.26 -8.18
N THR A 65 20.25 2.74 -7.68
CA THR A 65 19.16 3.53 -7.11
C THR A 65 19.18 3.55 -5.58
N ASN A 66 20.36 3.47 -4.98
CA ASN A 66 20.61 3.65 -3.55
C ASN A 66 19.79 2.71 -2.64
N THR A 67 19.48 1.50 -3.12
CA THR A 67 18.79 0.49 -2.32
C THR A 67 19.70 0.01 -1.19
N LYS A 68 19.16 -0.11 0.01
CA LYS A 68 19.80 -0.67 1.21
C LYS A 68 19.50 -2.16 1.33
N SER A 69 18.24 -2.54 1.11
CA SER A 69 17.85 -3.94 1.15
C SER A 69 16.64 -4.18 0.25
N PHE A 70 16.54 -5.42 -0.22
CA PHE A 70 15.49 -5.85 -1.12
C PHE A 70 15.13 -7.31 -0.86
N ILE A 71 13.84 -7.59 -0.74
CA ILE A 71 13.32 -8.96 -0.57
C ILE A 71 12.17 -9.17 -1.55
N ILE A 72 12.17 -10.32 -2.21
CA ILE A 72 10.99 -10.87 -2.89
C ILE A 72 10.59 -12.16 -2.18
N LEU A 73 9.33 -12.20 -1.73
CA LEU A 73 8.69 -13.44 -1.26
C LEU A 73 7.76 -13.97 -2.34
N LYS A 74 7.77 -15.29 -2.51
CA LYS A 74 6.80 -16.06 -3.28
C LYS A 74 6.25 -17.18 -2.40
N ASP A 75 4.92 -17.25 -2.29
CA ASP A 75 4.24 -18.22 -1.44
C ASP A 75 4.74 -18.21 0.04
N GLY A 76 5.13 -17.03 0.52
CA GLY A 76 5.71 -16.81 1.84
C GLY A 76 7.20 -17.13 1.98
N LYS A 77 7.84 -17.76 0.97
CA LYS A 77 9.26 -18.13 0.97
C LYS A 77 10.11 -17.04 0.32
N ILE A 78 11.35 -16.88 0.79
CA ILE A 78 12.29 -15.93 0.20
C ILE A 78 12.79 -16.49 -1.14
N VAL A 79 12.62 -15.68 -2.21
CA VAL A 79 13.18 -15.93 -3.53
C VAL A 79 14.45 -15.12 -3.76
N LEU A 80 14.40 -13.84 -3.44
CA LEU A 80 15.54 -12.93 -3.46
C LEU A 80 15.64 -12.22 -2.12
N GLU A 81 16.85 -12.10 -1.60
CA GLU A 81 17.16 -11.32 -0.41
C GLU A 81 18.55 -10.72 -0.58
N ASN A 82 18.61 -9.41 -0.74
CA ASN A 82 19.83 -8.68 -1.00
C ASN A 82 20.00 -7.52 -0.02
N TYR A 83 21.21 -7.36 0.48
CA TYR A 83 21.64 -6.26 1.33
C TYR A 83 22.77 -5.52 0.62
N LEU A 84 22.59 -4.23 0.37
CA LEU A 84 23.44 -3.40 -0.47
C LEU A 84 23.90 -2.16 0.31
N ASN A 85 24.91 -1.48 -0.18
CA ASN A 85 25.34 -0.18 0.33
C ASN A 85 25.56 -0.16 1.86
N GLY A 86 26.22 -1.22 2.39
CA GLY A 86 26.58 -1.35 3.81
C GLY A 86 25.42 -1.69 4.75
N HIS A 87 24.29 -2.18 4.22
CA HIS A 87 23.17 -2.67 5.01
C HIS A 87 23.32 -4.16 5.34
N SER A 88 22.57 -4.65 6.33
CA SER A 88 22.53 -6.09 6.70
C SER A 88 21.12 -6.48 7.15
N ASP A 89 20.90 -7.78 7.36
CA ASP A 89 19.63 -8.34 7.86
C ASP A 89 19.24 -7.85 9.28
N THR A 90 20.21 -7.40 10.05
CA THR A 90 20.02 -6.87 11.41
C THR A 90 19.91 -5.35 11.46
N THR A 91 20.19 -4.66 10.35
CA THR A 91 20.16 -3.18 10.33
C THR A 91 18.73 -2.67 10.28
N TYR A 92 18.40 -1.71 11.16
CA TYR A 92 17.11 -1.02 11.15
C TYR A 92 17.12 0.15 10.18
N TRP A 93 16.01 0.31 9.47
CA TRP A 93 15.80 1.43 8.58
C TRP A 93 14.39 1.99 8.74
N TYR A 94 14.22 3.25 8.43
CA TYR A 94 12.91 3.91 8.54
C TYR A 94 11.97 3.56 7.39
N TRP A 95 10.66 3.52 7.70
CA TRP A 95 9.63 3.24 6.70
C TRP A 95 9.08 4.49 6.02
N ALA A 96 9.37 5.69 6.56
CA ALA A 96 8.72 6.93 6.15
C ALA A 96 7.18 6.74 6.08
N SER A 97 6.55 7.23 5.00
CA SER A 97 5.09 7.12 4.85
C SER A 97 4.55 5.69 4.64
N ALA A 98 5.41 4.70 4.37
CA ALA A 98 4.95 3.31 4.35
C ALA A 98 4.41 2.85 5.72
N ALA A 99 4.84 3.49 6.82
CA ALA A 99 4.30 3.26 8.15
C ALA A 99 2.82 3.66 8.32
N LYS A 100 2.28 4.48 7.41
CA LYS A 100 0.85 4.80 7.41
C LYS A 100 0.00 3.54 7.28
N SER A 101 0.41 2.63 6.41
CA SER A 101 -0.29 1.36 6.21
C SER A 101 -0.22 0.44 7.45
N LEU A 102 0.88 0.50 8.20
CA LEU A 102 0.96 -0.17 9.50
C LEU A 102 -0.02 0.45 10.50
N MET A 103 -0.09 1.80 10.56
CA MET A 103 -1.03 2.47 11.45
C MET A 103 -2.50 2.13 11.12
N ALA A 104 -2.86 1.94 9.84
CA ALA A 104 -4.20 1.46 9.47
C ALA A 104 -4.51 0.09 10.10
N VAL A 105 -3.56 -0.84 10.09
CA VAL A 105 -3.72 -2.15 10.75
C VAL A 105 -3.87 -2.00 12.26
N ILE A 106 -3.12 -1.11 12.89
CA ILE A 106 -3.18 -0.85 14.33
C ILE A 106 -4.50 -0.19 14.76
N VAL A 107 -5.01 0.76 13.98
CA VAL A 107 -6.34 1.37 14.20
C VAL A 107 -7.42 0.30 14.07
N GLY A 108 -7.34 -0.55 13.03
CA GLY A 108 -8.28 -1.65 12.85
C GLY A 108 -8.25 -2.64 14.01
N LYS A 109 -7.06 -2.92 14.56
CA LYS A 109 -6.93 -3.79 15.73
C LYS A 109 -7.54 -3.16 16.98
N ALA A 110 -7.35 -1.86 17.19
CA ALA A 110 -7.97 -1.15 18.31
C ALA A 110 -9.50 -1.10 18.17
N GLN A 111 -10.03 -0.96 16.95
CA GLN A 111 -11.47 -1.07 16.69
C GLN A 111 -11.99 -2.48 16.96
N GLU A 112 -11.33 -3.52 16.46
CA GLU A 112 -11.72 -4.93 16.68
C GLU A 112 -11.80 -5.26 18.18
N GLU A 113 -10.89 -4.72 18.98
CA GLU A 113 -10.87 -4.88 20.43
C GLU A 113 -11.86 -3.99 21.19
N GLY A 114 -12.61 -3.14 20.47
CA GLY A 114 -13.64 -2.26 21.05
C GLY A 114 -13.08 -1.03 21.77
N TYR A 115 -11.80 -0.68 21.59
CA TYR A 115 -11.20 0.51 22.19
C TYR A 115 -11.65 1.79 21.46
N LEU A 116 -11.89 1.71 20.17
CA LEU A 116 -12.34 2.84 19.36
C LEU A 116 -13.33 2.40 18.27
N ASN A 117 -14.04 3.38 17.70
CA ASN A 117 -14.83 3.21 16.48
C ASN A 117 -14.38 4.25 15.46
N ILE A 118 -14.02 3.85 14.24
CA ILE A 118 -13.57 4.79 13.20
C ILE A 118 -14.65 5.78 12.76
N GLU A 119 -15.93 5.53 13.07
CA GLU A 119 -17.03 6.46 12.83
C GLU A 119 -17.15 7.52 13.93
N ASP A 120 -16.43 7.42 15.02
CA ASP A 120 -16.38 8.42 16.05
C ASP A 120 -15.57 9.64 15.62
N SER A 121 -15.92 10.80 16.21
CA SER A 121 -15.11 12.00 16.09
C SER A 121 -13.72 11.78 16.69
N THR A 122 -12.69 12.28 16.04
CA THR A 122 -11.32 12.31 16.58
C THR A 122 -11.28 12.92 17.97
N SER A 123 -12.07 13.99 18.21
CA SER A 123 -12.18 14.66 19.50
C SER A 123 -12.70 13.77 20.64
N THR A 124 -13.37 12.65 20.33
CA THR A 124 -13.81 11.67 21.35
C THR A 124 -12.61 11.10 22.12
N TYR A 125 -11.48 10.98 21.48
CA TYR A 125 -10.29 10.32 22.04
C TYR A 125 -9.20 11.30 22.48
N ILE A 126 -8.94 12.36 21.69
CA ILE A 126 -7.87 13.31 22.01
C ILE A 126 -8.37 14.65 22.58
N GLY A 127 -9.68 14.74 22.89
CA GLY A 127 -10.28 15.98 23.38
C GLY A 127 -10.62 16.96 22.25
N SER A 128 -11.24 18.07 22.60
CA SER A 128 -11.53 19.19 21.68
C SER A 128 -10.41 20.23 21.72
N GLY A 129 -10.31 21.03 20.66
CA GLY A 129 -9.29 22.07 20.54
C GLY A 129 -7.96 21.56 19.97
N TRP A 130 -7.98 20.41 19.31
CA TRP A 130 -6.81 19.90 18.58
C TRP A 130 -6.65 20.54 17.19
N THR A 131 -7.61 21.39 16.81
CA THR A 131 -7.57 22.21 15.59
C THR A 131 -8.01 23.64 15.90
N SER A 132 -7.71 24.58 14.99
CA SER A 132 -8.30 25.93 14.96
C SER A 132 -9.66 25.99 14.26
N CYS A 133 -10.27 24.86 13.94
CA CYS A 133 -11.62 24.78 13.42
C CYS A 133 -12.65 25.19 14.49
N SER A 134 -13.84 25.61 14.07
CA SER A 134 -14.95 25.73 15.03
C SER A 134 -15.28 24.37 15.64
N SER A 135 -15.83 24.36 16.86
CA SER A 135 -16.17 23.12 17.56
C SER A 135 -17.11 22.19 16.76
N SER A 136 -17.96 22.75 15.89
CA SER A 136 -18.83 21.95 15.02
C SER A 136 -18.08 21.32 13.85
N GLN A 137 -17.14 22.05 13.25
CA GLN A 137 -16.28 21.53 12.18
C GLN A 137 -15.37 20.43 12.71
N GLU A 138 -14.72 20.65 13.85
CA GLU A 138 -13.82 19.69 14.49
C GLU A 138 -14.53 18.37 14.84
N ARG A 139 -15.74 18.47 15.46
CA ARG A 139 -16.54 17.27 15.77
C ARG A 139 -16.97 16.45 14.54
N ASN A 140 -17.00 17.05 13.36
CA ASN A 140 -17.31 16.33 12.12
C ASN A 140 -16.11 15.55 11.56
N ILE A 141 -14.90 15.80 12.07
CA ILE A 141 -13.70 15.07 11.64
C ILE A 141 -13.64 13.74 12.40
N LYS A 142 -13.91 12.65 11.67
CA LYS A 142 -13.88 11.29 12.19
C LYS A 142 -12.50 10.66 11.99
N ILE A 143 -12.17 9.63 12.78
CA ILE A 143 -10.99 8.79 12.57
C ILE A 143 -10.95 8.24 11.14
N LYS A 144 -12.08 7.82 10.61
CA LYS A 144 -12.21 7.36 9.23
C LYS A 144 -11.73 8.39 8.21
N HIS A 145 -12.00 9.69 8.43
CA HIS A 145 -11.53 10.75 7.52
C HIS A 145 -9.99 10.86 7.54
N GLN A 146 -9.36 10.63 8.68
CA GLN A 146 -7.89 10.58 8.78
C GLN A 146 -7.33 9.38 8.01
N LEU A 147 -7.96 8.21 8.13
CA LEU A 147 -7.57 6.99 7.39
C LEU A 147 -7.73 7.15 5.87
N MET A 148 -8.77 7.87 5.42
CA MET A 148 -9.06 8.10 4.01
C MET A 148 -8.34 9.32 3.41
N MET A 149 -7.65 10.13 4.23
CA MET A 149 -7.06 11.40 3.81
C MET A 149 -8.10 12.42 3.31
N THR A 150 -9.23 12.51 4.01
CA THR A 150 -10.36 13.37 3.62
C THR A 150 -10.88 14.23 4.78
N THR A 151 -9.99 14.68 5.66
CA THR A 151 -10.38 15.45 6.86
C THR A 151 -10.94 16.83 6.57
N GLY A 152 -10.63 17.43 5.41
CA GLY A 152 -10.99 18.81 5.09
C GLY A 152 -10.12 19.86 5.79
N ILE A 153 -9.08 19.45 6.53
CA ILE A 153 -8.08 20.37 7.11
C ILE A 153 -7.18 20.90 5.99
N ASN A 154 -6.83 22.18 6.09
CA ASN A 154 -6.04 22.85 5.08
C ASN A 154 -4.64 22.22 4.88
N ASP A 155 -4.33 21.89 3.64
CA ASP A 155 -3.05 21.34 3.19
C ASP A 155 -2.27 22.30 2.28
N ILE A 156 -2.76 23.53 2.09
CA ILE A 156 -2.23 24.53 1.16
C ILE A 156 -1.40 25.57 1.90
N GLY A 157 -0.11 25.63 1.54
CA GLY A 157 0.78 26.67 2.10
C GLY A 157 1.19 26.47 3.55
N VAL A 158 0.96 25.26 4.12
CA VAL A 158 1.27 24.92 5.51
C VAL A 158 2.35 23.85 5.59
N ASP A 159 2.98 23.70 6.77
CA ASP A 159 3.78 22.51 7.06
C ASP A 159 2.85 21.31 7.27
N LEU A 160 2.88 20.37 6.37
CA LEU A 160 2.03 19.17 6.41
C LEU A 160 2.33 18.25 7.59
N ASN A 161 3.39 18.48 8.36
CA ASN A 161 3.73 17.67 9.53
C ASN A 161 3.41 18.38 10.86
N CYS A 162 3.05 19.65 10.82
CA CYS A 162 2.72 20.41 12.01
C CYS A 162 1.38 19.92 12.58
N ILE A 163 1.42 19.39 13.81
CA ILE A 163 0.25 18.86 14.54
C ILE A 163 -0.33 19.86 15.55
N ASP A 164 0.28 21.06 15.69
CA ASP A 164 -0.25 22.08 16.55
C ASP A 164 -1.60 22.59 16.01
N ASP A 165 -2.51 22.93 16.90
CA ASP A 165 -3.85 23.43 16.54
C ASP A 165 -3.78 24.62 15.59
N THR A 166 -2.80 25.51 15.77
CA THR A 166 -2.56 26.70 14.92
C THR A 166 -2.20 26.38 13.47
N CYS A 167 -1.76 25.14 13.19
CA CYS A 167 -1.49 24.66 11.84
C CYS A 167 -2.69 23.97 11.20
N LEU A 168 -3.69 23.57 12.01
CA LEU A 168 -4.80 22.71 11.62
C LEU A 168 -6.10 23.49 11.54
N PHE A 169 -6.33 24.18 10.44
CA PHE A 169 -7.52 25.00 10.26
C PHE A 169 -8.40 24.50 9.12
N PHE A 170 -9.67 24.88 9.16
CA PHE A 170 -10.68 24.43 8.23
C PHE A 170 -10.40 24.93 6.80
N LEU A 171 -10.48 24.04 5.82
CA LEU A 171 -10.48 24.36 4.40
C LEU A 171 -11.81 23.96 3.75
N ASP A 172 -12.28 22.73 4.03
CA ASP A 172 -13.48 22.17 3.42
C ASP A 172 -14.16 21.17 4.37
N THR A 173 -15.38 20.79 4.06
CA THR A 173 -16.09 19.73 4.80
C THR A 173 -15.39 18.38 4.58
N PRO A 174 -15.26 17.53 5.62
CA PRO A 174 -14.75 16.18 5.45
C PRO A 174 -15.44 15.43 4.30
N ASN A 175 -14.67 14.65 3.54
CA ASN A 175 -15.07 13.93 2.31
C ASN A 175 -15.27 14.77 1.05
N ASN A 176 -15.11 16.09 1.08
CA ASN A 176 -15.17 16.91 -0.15
C ASN A 176 -13.83 17.02 -0.87
N ARG A 177 -12.72 16.78 -0.15
CA ARG A 177 -11.36 16.92 -0.67
C ARG A 177 -10.49 15.77 -0.20
N TRP A 178 -9.79 15.13 -1.14
CA TRP A 178 -8.70 14.21 -0.80
C TRP A 178 -7.40 15.00 -0.74
N ALA A 179 -6.70 14.95 0.38
CA ALA A 179 -5.42 15.61 0.58
C ALA A 179 -4.47 14.72 1.38
N TYR A 180 -3.32 14.38 0.78
CA TYR A 180 -2.30 13.59 1.46
C TYR A 180 -1.60 14.45 2.52
N HIS A 181 -2.26 14.60 3.67
CA HIS A 181 -1.87 15.46 4.77
C HIS A 181 -1.32 14.62 5.93
N ASN A 182 -0.05 14.87 6.31
CA ASN A 182 0.60 14.07 7.33
C ASN A 182 0.05 14.34 8.74
N ALA A 183 -0.24 15.59 9.08
CA ALA A 183 -0.61 15.96 10.45
C ALA A 183 -1.86 15.20 10.96
N PRO A 184 -3.00 15.14 10.25
CA PRO A 184 -4.12 14.33 10.71
C PRO A 184 -3.79 12.84 10.86
N TYR A 185 -2.90 12.31 9.99
CA TYR A 185 -2.41 10.93 10.13
C TYR A 185 -1.58 10.76 11.41
N LEU A 186 -0.68 11.70 11.71
CA LEU A 186 0.17 11.62 12.90
C LEU A 186 -0.65 11.56 14.18
N LEU A 187 -1.75 12.28 14.25
CA LEU A 187 -2.69 12.28 15.39
C LEU A 187 -3.44 10.95 15.59
N LEU A 188 -3.46 10.04 14.60
CA LEU A 188 -3.98 8.69 14.81
C LEU A 188 -3.22 7.92 15.88
N ARG A 189 -1.94 8.23 16.08
CA ARG A 189 -1.15 7.67 17.17
C ARG A 189 -1.74 8.08 18.52
N ASP A 190 -2.00 9.37 18.71
CA ASP A 190 -2.56 9.89 19.95
C ASP A 190 -3.98 9.35 20.20
N VAL A 191 -4.76 9.17 19.13
CA VAL A 191 -6.08 8.52 19.18
C VAL A 191 -5.96 7.09 19.73
N VAL A 192 -5.03 6.28 19.18
CA VAL A 192 -4.83 4.89 19.63
C VAL A 192 -4.29 4.86 21.06
N GLU A 193 -3.31 5.70 21.41
CA GLU A 193 -2.75 5.77 22.76
C GLU A 193 -3.82 6.16 23.79
N SER A 194 -4.64 7.15 23.49
CA SER A 194 -5.74 7.58 24.37
C SER A 194 -6.82 6.51 24.49
N ALA A 195 -7.24 5.90 23.38
CA ALA A 195 -8.28 4.88 23.35
C ALA A 195 -7.88 3.61 24.12
N THR A 196 -6.63 3.17 23.98
CA THR A 196 -6.13 1.92 24.58
C THR A 196 -5.54 2.11 25.97
N GLY A 197 -5.21 3.34 26.37
CA GLY A 197 -4.46 3.64 27.60
C GLY A 197 -3.01 3.14 27.57
N GLN A 198 -2.47 2.83 26.38
CA GLN A 198 -1.12 2.28 26.19
C GLN A 198 -0.32 3.12 25.22
N GLY A 199 0.97 3.28 25.45
CA GLY A 199 1.87 3.89 24.46
C GLY A 199 1.93 3.06 23.19
N ILE A 200 1.99 3.72 22.03
CA ILE A 200 1.86 3.10 20.70
C ILE A 200 2.85 1.94 20.48
N ASN A 201 4.09 2.08 20.91
CA ASN A 201 5.10 1.02 20.76
C ASN A 201 4.77 -0.22 21.58
N MET A 202 4.19 -0.04 22.78
CA MET A 202 3.75 -1.15 23.62
C MET A 202 2.58 -1.86 22.95
N TYR A 203 1.59 -1.12 22.47
CA TYR A 203 0.42 -1.70 21.79
C TYR A 203 0.81 -2.44 20.52
N ILE A 204 1.64 -1.84 19.66
CA ILE A 204 2.19 -2.51 18.45
C ILE A 204 2.95 -3.78 18.83
N ASN A 205 3.79 -3.72 19.86
CA ASN A 205 4.56 -4.89 20.26
C ASN A 205 3.66 -6.05 20.70
N GLN A 206 2.64 -5.78 21.50
CA GLN A 206 1.71 -6.81 22.00
C GLN A 206 0.80 -7.35 20.90
N LYS A 207 0.28 -6.48 20.05
CA LYS A 207 -0.80 -6.83 19.11
C LYS A 207 -0.30 -7.24 17.72
N LEU A 208 0.92 -6.90 17.38
CA LEU A 208 1.48 -7.16 16.06
C LEU A 208 2.87 -7.82 16.14
N ASN A 209 3.87 -7.16 16.72
CA ASN A 209 5.25 -7.60 16.61
C ASN A 209 5.46 -9.04 17.12
N THR A 210 5.04 -9.31 18.36
CA THR A 210 5.17 -10.64 18.98
C THR A 210 4.34 -11.71 18.29
N GLN A 211 3.26 -11.32 17.64
CA GLN A 211 2.33 -12.24 16.99
C GLN A 211 2.84 -12.79 15.66
N ILE A 212 3.64 -11.98 14.95
CA ILE A 212 4.17 -12.34 13.64
C ILE A 212 5.70 -12.45 13.61
N GLY A 213 6.34 -12.31 14.75
CA GLY A 213 7.81 -12.37 14.87
C GLY A 213 8.52 -11.20 14.17
N MET A 214 7.87 -10.04 14.05
CA MET A 214 8.55 -8.84 13.57
C MET A 214 9.11 -8.03 14.75
N PHE A 215 10.04 -7.15 14.46
CA PHE A 215 10.54 -6.15 15.38
C PHE A 215 10.50 -4.78 14.70
N GLY A 216 9.74 -3.87 15.29
CA GLY A 216 9.64 -2.50 14.79
C GLY A 216 9.07 -1.56 15.85
N PHE A 217 9.39 -0.29 15.72
CA PHE A 217 9.00 0.73 16.70
C PHE A 217 8.98 2.13 16.08
N PHE A 218 8.11 2.99 16.58
CA PHE A 218 8.21 4.43 16.34
C PHE A 218 9.37 4.99 17.16
N GLY A 219 10.25 5.74 16.49
CA GLY A 219 11.39 6.38 17.13
C GLY A 219 10.95 7.36 18.21
N VAL A 220 11.76 7.45 19.24
CA VAL A 220 11.68 8.46 20.30
C VAL A 220 12.25 9.77 19.80
N ASN A 221 12.21 10.89 20.22
CA ASN A 221 12.83 12.14 19.74
C ASN A 221 12.15 12.76 18.48
N ASN A 222 10.81 12.90 18.52
CA ASN A 222 10.03 13.69 17.54
C ASN A 222 10.18 13.29 16.07
N THR A 223 10.76 12.13 15.75
CA THR A 223 10.93 11.72 14.35
C THR A 223 9.64 11.20 13.72
N ASN A 224 8.67 10.74 14.50
CA ASN A 224 7.43 10.10 14.05
C ASN A 224 7.64 9.03 12.95
N LEU A 225 8.85 8.49 12.86
CA LEU A 225 9.25 7.50 11.89
C LEU A 225 9.21 6.10 12.53
N PHE A 226 8.64 5.16 11.81
CA PHE A 226 8.70 3.75 12.21
C PHE A 226 9.96 3.11 11.65
N TYR A 227 10.66 2.33 12.46
CA TYR A 227 11.89 1.63 12.12
C TYR A 227 11.70 0.12 12.26
N SER A 228 12.25 -0.64 11.33
CA SER A 228 12.42 -2.09 11.44
C SER A 228 13.56 -2.58 10.57
N ASN A 229 13.91 -3.86 10.66
CA ASN A 229 14.72 -4.51 9.64
C ASN A 229 13.82 -4.96 8.45
N THR A 230 14.45 -5.35 7.34
CA THR A 230 13.75 -5.67 6.10
C THR A 230 12.86 -6.91 6.21
N ARG A 231 13.32 -7.95 6.94
CA ARG A 231 12.51 -9.16 7.17
C ARG A 231 11.26 -8.87 7.99
N SER A 232 11.33 -7.94 8.96
CA SER A 232 10.14 -7.47 9.68
C SER A 232 9.14 -6.77 8.74
N MET A 233 9.64 -5.95 7.83
CA MET A 233 8.81 -5.30 6.81
C MET A 233 8.15 -6.34 5.88
N ALA A 234 8.86 -7.41 5.52
CA ALA A 234 8.33 -8.51 4.73
C ALA A 234 7.28 -9.35 5.49
N ARG A 235 7.47 -9.56 6.81
CA ARG A 235 6.46 -10.22 7.68
C ARG A 235 5.17 -9.43 7.73
N PHE A 236 5.24 -8.11 7.84
CA PHE A 236 4.05 -7.26 7.77
C PHE A 236 3.33 -7.40 6.42
N GLY A 237 4.07 -7.39 5.30
CA GLY A 237 3.51 -7.66 3.98
C GLY A 237 2.82 -9.03 3.91
N LEU A 238 3.43 -10.07 4.49
CA LEU A 238 2.90 -11.43 4.51
C LEU A 238 1.60 -11.53 5.33
N LEU A 239 1.51 -10.83 6.46
CA LEU A 239 0.28 -10.72 7.25
C LEU A 239 -0.87 -10.14 6.40
N VAL A 240 -0.60 -9.04 5.69
CA VAL A 240 -1.63 -8.37 4.87
C VAL A 240 -2.01 -9.22 3.66
N LEU A 241 -1.04 -9.87 2.98
CA LEU A 241 -1.33 -10.82 1.90
C LEU A 241 -2.28 -11.93 2.36
N ASN A 242 -2.15 -12.38 3.60
CA ASN A 242 -2.98 -13.43 4.19
C ASN A 242 -4.19 -12.87 4.99
N GLN A 243 -4.64 -11.65 4.62
CA GLN A 243 -5.87 -11.04 5.15
C GLN A 243 -5.91 -10.96 6.68
N GLY A 244 -4.81 -10.52 7.29
CA GLY A 244 -4.70 -10.36 8.74
C GLY A 244 -4.49 -11.65 9.52
N LYS A 245 -4.20 -12.77 8.84
CA LYS A 245 -3.93 -14.07 9.46
C LYS A 245 -2.45 -14.42 9.40
N TRP A 246 -1.95 -15.06 10.44
CA TRP A 246 -0.59 -15.55 10.54
C TRP A 246 -0.58 -17.01 11.01
N ASN A 247 -0.18 -17.92 10.13
CA ASN A 247 -0.07 -19.36 10.42
C ASN A 247 -1.28 -19.93 11.19
N GLY A 248 -2.49 -19.65 10.72
CA GLY A 248 -3.75 -20.11 11.33
C GLY A 248 -4.29 -19.21 12.46
N SER A 249 -3.48 -18.32 13.02
CA SER A 249 -3.93 -17.36 14.04
C SER A 249 -4.44 -16.07 13.37
N SER A 250 -5.56 -15.54 13.87
CA SER A 250 -6.10 -14.26 13.41
C SER A 250 -5.50 -13.12 14.21
N ILE A 251 -4.79 -12.22 13.54
CA ILE A 251 -4.17 -11.03 14.14
C ILE A 251 -5.12 -9.83 14.02
N LEU A 252 -5.71 -9.65 12.85
CA LEU A 252 -6.79 -8.71 12.58
C LEU A 252 -7.96 -9.48 11.98
N ASN A 253 -9.00 -9.73 12.77
CA ASN A 253 -10.13 -10.61 12.43
C ASN A 253 -11.35 -9.84 11.90
N ASP A 254 -11.39 -8.50 12.08
CA ASP A 254 -12.44 -7.66 11.50
C ASP A 254 -12.31 -7.66 9.97
N SER A 255 -12.97 -8.63 9.33
CA SER A 255 -12.93 -8.79 7.86
C SER A 255 -13.59 -7.63 7.13
N ILE A 256 -14.55 -6.93 7.74
CA ILE A 256 -15.21 -5.75 7.14
C ILE A 256 -14.23 -4.60 7.09
N TYR A 257 -13.60 -4.29 8.22
CA TYR A 257 -12.56 -3.26 8.29
C TYR A 257 -11.39 -3.59 7.36
N PHE A 258 -10.90 -4.83 7.40
CA PHE A 258 -9.79 -5.27 6.56
C PHE A 258 -10.11 -5.07 5.07
N ASN A 259 -11.31 -5.47 4.64
CA ASN A 259 -11.74 -5.30 3.26
C ASN A 259 -11.84 -3.80 2.86
N GLN A 260 -12.38 -2.96 3.74
CA GLN A 260 -12.42 -1.51 3.52
C GLN A 260 -11.01 -0.89 3.47
N MET A 261 -10.09 -1.40 4.27
CA MET A 261 -8.71 -0.91 4.35
C MET A 261 -7.96 -1.08 3.03
N ILE A 262 -8.14 -2.21 2.34
CA ILE A 262 -7.41 -2.56 1.12
C ILE A 262 -8.24 -2.37 -0.18
N ASN A 263 -9.35 -1.69 -0.11
CA ASN A 263 -10.17 -1.32 -1.27
C ASN A 263 -10.40 0.19 -1.30
N THR A 264 -10.91 0.69 -2.44
CA THR A 264 -11.24 2.12 -2.61
C THR A 264 -12.13 2.60 -1.47
N SER A 265 -11.65 3.57 -0.70
CA SER A 265 -12.32 4.05 0.51
C SER A 265 -13.26 5.25 0.26
N GLN A 266 -13.09 5.93 -0.85
CA GLN A 266 -13.83 7.14 -1.23
C GLN A 266 -13.64 7.44 -2.74
N PRO A 267 -14.55 8.18 -3.40
CA PRO A 267 -14.55 8.36 -4.85
C PRO A 267 -13.57 9.43 -5.37
N LEU A 268 -12.97 10.26 -4.50
CA LEU A 268 -12.09 11.35 -4.90
C LEU A 268 -10.75 10.86 -5.43
N ASN A 269 -10.22 9.78 -4.83
CA ASN A 269 -9.02 9.09 -5.25
C ASN A 269 -9.26 7.58 -5.21
N GLU A 270 -9.64 6.99 -6.33
CA GLU A 270 -9.97 5.56 -6.41
C GLU A 270 -8.80 4.66 -5.98
N SER A 271 -7.56 5.13 -6.15
CA SER A 271 -6.33 4.40 -5.84
C SER A 271 -5.90 4.53 -4.37
N TYR A 272 -6.85 4.84 -3.44
CA TYR A 272 -6.53 4.96 -2.02
C TYR A 272 -7.57 4.30 -1.11
N GLY A 273 -7.07 3.39 -0.27
CA GLY A 273 -7.82 2.73 0.80
C GLY A 273 -7.65 3.46 2.14
N TYR A 274 -7.67 2.73 3.26
CA TYR A 274 -7.28 3.28 4.56
C TYR A 274 -5.76 3.28 4.67
N LEU A 275 -5.13 4.39 4.27
CA LEU A 275 -3.67 4.58 4.28
C LEU A 275 -2.89 3.56 3.42
N TRP A 276 -3.55 2.92 2.45
CA TRP A 276 -2.97 2.02 1.47
C TRP A 276 -3.13 2.57 0.05
N TRP A 277 -2.10 2.40 -0.77
CA TRP A 277 -2.15 2.68 -2.20
C TRP A 277 -2.66 1.46 -2.95
N LEU A 278 -3.57 1.68 -3.89
CA LEU A 278 -4.24 0.63 -4.66
C LEU A 278 -3.90 0.79 -6.14
N ASN A 279 -3.55 -0.32 -6.79
CA ASN A 279 -3.31 -0.34 -8.22
C ASN A 279 -4.57 -0.79 -9.00
N GLY A 280 -4.51 -0.75 -10.33
CA GLY A 280 -5.56 -1.24 -11.22
C GLY A 280 -6.87 -0.44 -11.19
N LYS A 281 -6.86 0.77 -10.64
CA LYS A 281 -8.03 1.66 -10.65
C LYS A 281 -8.06 2.53 -11.90
N ASN A 282 -9.24 3.09 -12.21
CA ASN A 282 -9.41 3.93 -13.40
C ASN A 282 -8.75 5.30 -13.25
N SER A 283 -8.51 5.72 -12.01
CA SER A 283 -7.91 7.01 -11.71
C SER A 283 -7.11 6.99 -10.41
N HIS A 284 -6.21 7.95 -10.27
CA HIS A 284 -5.46 8.18 -9.05
C HIS A 284 -5.13 9.65 -8.84
N MET A 285 -4.95 10.06 -7.59
CA MET A 285 -4.34 11.33 -7.21
C MET A 285 -2.99 11.09 -6.56
N GLN A 286 -2.16 12.14 -6.54
CA GLN A 286 -0.82 12.09 -5.94
C GLN A 286 -0.70 13.14 -4.82
N PRO A 287 0.22 12.95 -3.86
CA PRO A 287 0.43 13.91 -2.78
C PRO A 287 0.73 15.33 -3.32
N ARG A 288 0.14 16.34 -2.69
CA ARG A 288 0.33 17.76 -3.01
C ARG A 288 -0.19 18.20 -4.40
N ILE A 289 -0.93 17.36 -5.09
CA ILE A 289 -1.45 17.67 -6.42
C ILE A 289 -2.96 17.42 -6.43
N GLN A 290 -3.74 18.49 -6.60
CA GLN A 290 -5.20 18.43 -6.75
C GLN A 290 -5.57 18.19 -8.20
N PHE A 291 -5.12 17.07 -8.73
CA PHE A 291 -5.40 16.63 -10.08
C PHE A 291 -5.61 15.13 -10.10
N THR A 292 -6.65 14.69 -10.77
CA THR A 292 -6.95 13.26 -10.98
C THR A 292 -6.30 12.81 -12.29
N PHE A 293 -5.39 11.86 -12.17
CA PHE A 293 -4.74 11.19 -13.30
C PHE A 293 -5.58 10.00 -13.73
N ASN A 294 -5.71 9.77 -15.02
CA ASN A 294 -6.38 8.58 -15.54
C ASN A 294 -5.46 7.37 -15.49
N GLY A 295 -6.05 6.21 -15.22
CA GLY A 295 -5.36 4.92 -15.22
C GLY A 295 -4.74 4.53 -13.88
N SER A 296 -4.08 3.39 -13.89
CA SER A 296 -3.45 2.78 -12.72
C SER A 296 -2.31 3.62 -12.16
N LEU A 297 -2.13 3.59 -10.84
CA LEU A 297 -1.01 4.26 -10.16
C LEU A 297 0.35 3.74 -10.65
N ASN A 298 0.46 2.44 -10.88
CA ASN A 298 1.64 1.76 -11.43
C ASN A 298 1.21 0.90 -12.62
N SER A 299 1.39 1.42 -13.83
CA SER A 299 0.95 0.77 -15.07
C SER A 299 1.68 -0.54 -15.37
N ASN A 300 2.92 -0.70 -14.89
CA ASN A 300 3.74 -1.89 -15.10
C ASN A 300 3.51 -2.99 -14.05
N ALA A 301 2.78 -2.67 -12.97
CA ALA A 301 2.49 -3.62 -11.89
C ALA A 301 1.15 -4.35 -12.12
N PRO A 302 0.96 -5.54 -11.51
CA PRO A 302 -0.32 -6.21 -11.49
C PRO A 302 -1.45 -5.32 -10.98
N THR A 303 -2.64 -5.46 -11.57
CA THR A 303 -3.79 -4.61 -11.25
C THR A 303 -4.33 -4.78 -9.83
N ASP A 304 -4.11 -5.94 -9.23
CA ASP A 304 -4.52 -6.26 -7.86
C ASP A 304 -3.46 -5.90 -6.80
N MET A 305 -2.37 -5.26 -7.21
CA MET A 305 -1.32 -4.85 -6.27
C MET A 305 -1.82 -3.79 -5.30
N ILE A 306 -1.55 -4.00 -4.02
CA ILE A 306 -1.68 -3.00 -2.96
C ILE A 306 -0.30 -2.65 -2.42
N SER A 307 -0.09 -1.38 -2.05
CA SER A 307 1.25 -0.91 -1.71
C SER A 307 1.26 0.01 -0.50
N ALA A 308 2.27 -0.18 0.36
CA ALA A 308 2.70 0.83 1.31
C ALA A 308 3.91 1.56 0.72
N LEU A 309 3.77 2.86 0.47
CA LEU A 309 4.79 3.67 -0.19
C LEU A 309 5.29 4.79 0.73
N GLY A 310 6.59 4.90 0.86
CA GLY A 310 7.26 5.91 1.68
C GLY A 310 8.31 6.71 0.89
N LYS A 311 8.61 7.91 1.38
CA LYS A 311 9.68 8.75 0.82
C LYS A 311 10.98 7.94 0.70
N ASN A 312 11.79 8.27 -0.29
CA ASN A 312 13.06 7.62 -0.60
C ASN A 312 12.91 6.14 -1.03
N GLY A 313 11.74 5.78 -1.57
CA GLY A 313 11.49 4.45 -2.09
C GLY A 313 11.38 3.36 -1.03
N GLN A 314 10.85 3.67 0.16
CA GLN A 314 10.42 2.63 1.09
C GLN A 314 9.16 1.99 0.53
N ILE A 315 9.19 0.70 0.26
CA ILE A 315 8.14 0.01 -0.52
C ILE A 315 7.80 -1.32 0.12
N ILE A 316 6.50 -1.57 0.29
CA ILE A 316 5.93 -2.91 0.40
C ILE A 316 4.91 -3.04 -0.72
N ASN A 317 5.16 -3.90 -1.68
CA ASN A 317 4.16 -4.30 -2.67
C ASN A 317 3.62 -5.67 -2.32
N ILE A 318 2.31 -5.82 -2.34
CA ILE A 318 1.59 -7.06 -2.07
C ILE A 318 0.76 -7.37 -3.30
N VAL A 319 0.99 -8.52 -3.92
CA VAL A 319 0.33 -8.96 -5.16
C VAL A 319 -0.42 -10.27 -4.91
N PRO A 320 -1.70 -10.20 -4.56
CA PRO A 320 -2.51 -11.38 -4.24
C PRO A 320 -2.55 -12.41 -5.38
N SER A 321 -2.75 -11.98 -6.64
CA SER A 321 -2.80 -12.88 -7.80
C SER A 321 -1.52 -13.68 -8.03
N LYS A 322 -0.39 -13.16 -7.55
CA LYS A 322 0.92 -13.82 -7.65
C LYS A 322 1.34 -14.48 -6.34
N ASN A 323 0.59 -14.34 -5.25
CA ASN A 323 1.02 -14.71 -3.89
C ASN A 323 2.45 -14.24 -3.61
N MET A 324 2.71 -12.95 -3.88
CA MET A 324 4.05 -12.35 -3.92
C MET A 324 4.10 -11.07 -3.10
N ILE A 325 5.23 -10.85 -2.45
CA ILE A 325 5.54 -9.63 -1.72
C ILE A 325 6.89 -9.12 -2.19
N ILE A 326 6.99 -7.82 -2.40
CA ILE A 326 8.25 -7.14 -2.70
C ILE A 326 8.48 -6.07 -1.64
N VAL A 327 9.65 -6.09 -1.02
CA VAL A 327 10.07 -5.10 -0.04
C VAL A 327 11.35 -4.43 -0.50
N ARG A 328 11.36 -3.10 -0.42
CA ARG A 328 12.58 -2.31 -0.59
C ARG A 328 12.73 -1.31 0.55
N MET A 329 13.92 -1.24 1.09
CA MET A 329 14.38 -0.14 1.93
C MET A 329 15.57 0.55 1.25
N GLY A 330 15.65 1.88 1.31
CA GLY A 330 16.75 2.59 0.67
C GLY A 330 16.78 4.08 0.93
N ASN A 331 17.78 4.72 0.35
CA ASN A 331 17.84 6.16 0.21
C ASN A 331 17.08 6.62 -1.04
N ASP A 332 17.07 7.92 -1.28
CA ASP A 332 16.45 8.51 -2.47
C ASP A 332 17.01 7.81 -3.73
N PRO A 333 16.13 7.21 -4.54
CA PRO A 333 16.56 6.55 -5.77
C PRO A 333 16.99 7.52 -6.88
N ASP A 334 17.08 8.82 -6.58
CA ASP A 334 17.48 9.89 -7.51
C ASP A 334 16.59 9.98 -8.78
N THR A 335 15.29 9.71 -8.60
CA THR A 335 14.33 9.69 -9.71
C THR A 335 13.62 11.03 -9.91
N ASN A 336 13.98 12.07 -9.15
CA ASN A 336 13.30 13.37 -9.12
C ASN A 336 11.78 13.29 -8.94
N SER A 337 11.32 12.21 -8.31
CA SER A 337 9.91 11.90 -8.14
C SER A 337 9.39 12.31 -6.76
N PHE A 338 8.22 12.93 -6.73
CA PHE A 338 7.57 13.38 -5.49
C PHE A 338 7.11 12.23 -4.59
N ILE A 339 6.81 11.08 -5.19
CA ILE A 339 6.38 9.86 -4.49
C ILE A 339 7.10 8.65 -5.06
N SER A 340 7.22 7.64 -4.22
CA SER A 340 7.79 6.35 -4.59
C SER A 340 7.03 5.60 -5.69
N ALA A 341 5.85 6.08 -6.13
CA ALA A 341 5.07 5.44 -7.17
C ALA A 341 5.80 5.37 -8.52
N THR A 342 6.46 6.47 -8.94
CA THR A 342 7.23 6.48 -10.20
C THR A 342 8.38 5.49 -10.14
N TYR A 343 9.15 5.50 -9.05
CA TYR A 343 10.21 4.54 -8.83
C TYR A 343 9.67 3.09 -8.75
N ASN A 344 8.55 2.91 -8.06
CA ASN A 344 7.90 1.61 -7.97
C ASN A 344 7.47 1.08 -9.34
N ASN A 345 6.98 1.95 -10.22
CA ASN A 345 6.64 1.58 -11.59
C ASN A 345 7.87 1.16 -12.41
N GLN A 346 9.01 1.86 -12.22
CA GLN A 346 10.30 1.47 -12.83
C GLN A 346 10.79 0.13 -12.27
N LEU A 347 10.69 -0.09 -10.97
CA LEU A 347 11.07 -1.36 -10.33
C LEU A 347 10.30 -2.54 -10.96
N TRP A 348 9.01 -2.34 -11.26
CA TRP A 348 8.20 -3.35 -11.93
C TRP A 348 8.63 -3.65 -13.36
N ASP A 349 9.29 -2.74 -14.07
CA ASP A 349 9.89 -3.03 -15.39
C ASP A 349 10.98 -4.11 -15.29
N TYR A 350 11.75 -4.11 -14.20
CA TYR A 350 12.78 -5.13 -13.94
C TYR A 350 12.17 -6.42 -13.42
N ILE A 351 11.19 -6.34 -12.51
CA ILE A 351 10.52 -7.52 -11.94
C ILE A 351 9.81 -8.33 -13.04
N ASN A 352 9.14 -7.65 -13.97
CA ASN A 352 8.45 -8.30 -15.08
C ASN A 352 9.39 -9.02 -16.06
N LYS A 353 10.68 -8.71 -16.03
CA LYS A 353 11.69 -9.33 -16.89
C LYS A 353 12.42 -10.48 -16.22
N LEU A 354 12.12 -10.82 -14.95
CA LEU A 354 12.85 -11.87 -14.23
C LEU A 354 12.71 -13.25 -14.88
N GLU A 355 11.58 -13.55 -15.50
CA GLU A 355 11.38 -14.80 -16.22
C GLU A 355 12.28 -14.87 -17.44
N CYS A 356 12.85 -16.05 -17.67
CA CYS A 356 13.63 -16.34 -18.86
C CYS A 356 12.76 -16.16 -20.11
N SER A 357 13.21 -15.35 -21.04
CA SER A 357 12.58 -15.29 -22.35
C SER A 357 12.70 -16.67 -23.02
N SER A 358 11.58 -17.38 -23.18
CA SER A 358 11.57 -18.46 -24.18
C SER A 358 11.96 -17.81 -25.50
N THR A 359 12.99 -18.33 -26.16
CA THR A 359 13.50 -17.83 -27.44
C THR A 359 12.42 -17.98 -28.52
N ASN A 360 11.46 -17.04 -28.51
CA ASN A 360 10.62 -16.73 -29.65
C ASN A 360 10.92 -15.27 -30.02
N THR A 361 11.78 -15.14 -31.02
CA THR A 361 12.13 -13.91 -31.69
C THR A 361 10.90 -13.17 -32.20
N ASN A 362 10.45 -12.18 -31.46
CA ASN A 362 9.75 -11.00 -32.01
C ASN A 362 9.80 -9.88 -30.96
N SER A 363 10.95 -9.20 -30.88
CA SER A 363 11.09 -7.96 -30.12
C SER A 363 10.54 -6.80 -30.96
N VAL A 364 9.35 -6.34 -30.65
CA VAL A 364 8.93 -5.01 -31.06
C VAL A 364 9.50 -4.00 -30.07
N ASN A 365 10.61 -3.39 -30.43
CA ASN A 365 11.19 -2.22 -29.75
C ASN A 365 10.24 -1.03 -29.91
N SER A 366 9.28 -0.81 -29.02
CA SER A 366 8.56 0.46 -28.94
C SER A 366 9.30 1.42 -28.00
N LYS A 367 10.22 2.19 -28.54
CA LYS A 367 10.70 3.42 -27.89
C LYS A 367 9.53 4.41 -27.82
N TYR A 368 8.70 4.33 -26.79
CA TYR A 368 7.77 5.42 -26.51
C TYR A 368 8.58 6.65 -26.07
N LYS A 369 8.66 7.65 -26.92
CA LYS A 369 9.17 8.97 -26.54
C LYS A 369 8.22 9.53 -25.47
N LYS A 370 8.73 9.69 -24.27
CA LYS A 370 8.09 10.37 -23.15
C LYS A 370 7.62 11.76 -23.63
N LYS A 371 6.29 11.98 -23.65
CA LYS A 371 5.70 13.24 -24.13
C LYS A 371 5.04 13.95 -22.96
N VAL A 372 5.33 15.24 -22.78
CA VAL A 372 4.60 16.08 -21.83
C VAL A 372 3.16 16.21 -22.31
N ILE A 373 2.20 15.78 -21.49
CA ILE A 373 0.76 15.87 -21.79
C ILE A 373 0.11 17.07 -21.09
N ARG A 374 0.72 17.56 -20.00
CA ARG A 374 0.19 18.70 -19.25
C ARG A 374 1.26 19.37 -18.41
N ILE A 375 1.08 20.69 -18.17
CA ILE A 375 1.90 21.49 -17.24
C ILE A 375 0.93 22.19 -16.29
N ILE A 376 1.09 21.95 -14.98
CA ILE A 376 0.23 22.52 -13.94
C ILE A 376 1.03 23.20 -12.83
N ASP A 377 0.39 24.11 -12.12
CA ASP A 377 0.90 24.68 -10.87
C ASP A 377 0.55 23.76 -9.66
N PRO A 378 1.04 24.08 -8.44
CA PRO A 378 0.79 23.27 -7.24
C PRO A 378 -0.70 23.10 -6.86
N VAL A 379 -1.59 23.94 -7.38
CA VAL A 379 -3.04 23.83 -7.13
C VAL A 379 -3.80 23.20 -8.30
N GLY A 380 -3.08 22.64 -9.28
CA GLY A 380 -3.66 21.86 -10.38
C GLY A 380 -4.11 22.67 -11.59
N ARG A 381 -3.87 23.98 -11.65
CA ARG A 381 -4.27 24.83 -12.77
C ARG A 381 -3.28 24.70 -13.92
N ASN A 382 -3.76 24.58 -15.15
CA ASN A 382 -2.92 24.67 -16.35
C ASN A 382 -2.27 26.06 -16.44
N THR A 383 -0.96 26.11 -16.36
CA THR A 383 -0.21 27.35 -16.48
C THR A 383 1.26 27.08 -16.80
N SER A 384 1.90 28.02 -17.50
CA SER A 384 3.36 28.09 -17.68
C SER A 384 4.02 29.20 -16.85
N ASN A 385 3.23 29.98 -16.09
CA ASN A 385 3.66 31.21 -15.41
C ASN A 385 3.74 31.10 -13.88
N SER A 386 3.93 29.93 -13.33
CA SER A 386 4.15 29.73 -11.89
C SER A 386 5.64 29.53 -11.60
N ASN A 387 6.08 29.94 -10.40
CA ASN A 387 7.45 29.69 -9.93
C ASN A 387 7.72 28.19 -9.69
N ILE A 388 6.67 27.41 -9.52
CA ILE A 388 6.73 25.94 -9.40
C ILE A 388 5.78 25.36 -10.44
N LEU A 389 6.30 24.48 -11.28
CA LEU A 389 5.52 23.79 -12.31
C LEU A 389 5.73 22.29 -12.21
N PHE A 390 4.65 21.53 -12.44
CA PHE A 390 4.69 20.08 -12.60
C PHE A 390 4.43 19.73 -14.05
N TYR A 391 5.41 19.06 -14.66
CA TYR A 391 5.32 18.50 -16.01
C TYR A 391 4.82 17.09 -15.92
N ILE A 392 3.66 16.81 -16.49
CA ILE A 392 3.01 15.50 -16.52
C ILE A 392 3.29 14.87 -17.86
N TYR A 393 3.81 13.65 -17.86
CA TYR A 393 4.19 12.90 -19.05
C TYR A 393 3.18 11.80 -19.38
N SER A 394 3.20 11.33 -20.64
CA SER A 394 2.28 10.30 -21.15
C SER A 394 2.44 8.93 -20.48
N ASP A 395 3.52 8.69 -19.76
CA ASP A 395 3.79 7.49 -18.98
C ASP A 395 3.39 7.62 -17.49
N GLY A 396 2.71 8.71 -17.12
CA GLY A 396 2.33 9.01 -15.74
C GLY A 396 3.44 9.61 -14.88
N ALA A 397 4.65 9.78 -15.42
CA ALA A 397 5.73 10.45 -14.70
C ALA A 397 5.47 11.94 -14.50
N ILE A 398 5.96 12.47 -13.38
CA ILE A 398 5.85 13.89 -13.04
C ILE A 398 7.23 14.44 -12.74
N GLU A 399 7.54 15.56 -13.35
CA GLU A 399 8.77 16.32 -13.11
C GLU A 399 8.41 17.68 -12.49
N LYS A 400 8.98 18.02 -11.34
CA LYS A 400 8.87 19.35 -10.73
C LYS A 400 9.95 20.25 -11.27
N LYS A 401 9.58 21.43 -11.81
CA LYS A 401 10.53 22.49 -12.17
C LYS A 401 10.30 23.72 -11.31
N ILE A 402 11.38 24.29 -10.80
CA ILE A 402 11.39 25.58 -10.11
C ILE A 402 11.97 26.59 -11.08
N ILE A 403 11.19 27.61 -11.40
CA ILE A 403 11.61 28.71 -12.28
C ILE A 403 12.07 29.84 -11.36
N LEU A 404 13.37 30.04 -11.30
CA LEU A 404 13.95 31.21 -10.64
C LEU A 404 13.81 32.39 -11.61
N LYS A 405 13.04 33.42 -11.21
CA LYS A 405 12.97 34.70 -11.93
C LYS A 405 14.04 35.62 -11.44
#